data_ef4ee6852d464948bd9e5438269eeefe
#
_entry.id   ef4ee6852d464948bd9e5438269eeefe
#
_cell.length_a   1.000
_cell.length_b   1.000
_cell.length_c   1.000
_cell.angle_alpha   90.00
_cell.angle_beta   90.00
_cell.angle_gamma   90.00
#
_symmetry.space_group_name_H-M   'P 1'
#
loop_
_entity.id
_entity.type
_entity.pdbx_description
1 polymer ?
#
loop_
_entity_poly.entity_id
_entity_poly.type
_entity_poly.pdbx_seq_one_letter_code
_entity_poly.pdbx_strand_id
1 'polypeptide(L)'
;TFSSIQIDINKTMKPFYSVLEYFYDYGYMGVPMFFTISGYVFAYVYLNKKEKTSGRQFFINRFARLYPLHFTTLIIVTLLQITSYKFTDSFQIYFFNDIYHFFLHLFFINGWGFQDGTSFNQPIWTVSLEVIVYALFFITIPYLNKFGIKFIIILYLALLLIDKSGIQREWTDIESLLNSCAKLFYSGIFVFYL
;
A
#
# COMPACT_ATOMS: atom_id res chain seq x y z
N THR A 1 3.04 34.47 7.34
CA THR A 1 4.44 34.55 7.90
C THR A 1 4.78 33.36 8.80
N PHE A 2 3.86 32.82 9.59
CA PHE A 2 4.11 31.64 10.44
C PHE A 2 4.24 30.35 9.63
N SER A 3 3.46 30.17 8.56
CA SER A 3 3.53 29.02 7.68
C SER A 3 4.82 28.94 6.85
N SER A 4 5.36 30.07 6.45
CA SER A 4 6.62 30.13 5.69
C SER A 4 7.85 29.77 6.56
N ILE A 5 7.86 30.18 7.83
CA ILE A 5 8.92 29.84 8.78
C ILE A 5 8.90 28.32 9.10
N GLN A 6 7.72 27.74 9.27
CA GLN A 6 7.58 26.29 9.53
C GLN A 6 7.99 25.43 8.33
N ILE A 7 7.77 25.90 7.10
CA ILE A 7 8.21 25.26 5.87
C ILE A 7 9.74 25.31 5.73
N ASP A 8 10.37 26.45 6.07
CA ASP A 8 11.82 26.59 5.99
C ASP A 8 12.57 25.74 7.02
N ILE A 9 12.09 25.70 8.27
CA ILE A 9 12.65 24.83 9.32
C ILE A 9 12.57 23.36 8.91
N ASN A 10 11.45 22.93 8.33
CA ASN A 10 11.29 21.54 7.86
C ASN A 10 12.24 21.20 6.68
N LYS A 11 12.56 22.15 5.82
CA LYS A 11 13.49 21.96 4.69
C LYS A 11 14.93 21.80 5.16
N THR A 12 15.37 22.62 6.10
CA THR A 12 16.74 22.59 6.63
C THR A 12 17.06 21.34 7.47
N MET A 13 16.03 20.68 8.04
CA MET A 13 16.19 19.44 8.80
C MET A 13 16.28 18.17 7.94
N LYS A 14 15.96 18.26 6.64
CA LYS A 14 16.01 17.10 5.73
C LYS A 14 17.43 16.92 5.17
N PRO A 15 18.07 15.76 5.36
CA PRO A 15 19.41 15.50 4.83
C PRO A 15 19.44 15.65 3.32
N PHE A 16 20.44 16.35 2.80
CA PHE A 16 20.64 16.56 1.36
C PHE A 16 19.44 17.14 0.62
N TYR A 17 18.58 17.95 1.29
CA TYR A 17 17.37 18.48 0.68
C TYR A 17 17.63 19.19 -0.66
N SER A 18 18.70 19.96 -0.79
CA SER A 18 19.04 20.68 -2.03
C SER A 18 19.25 19.77 -3.27
N VAL A 19 19.59 18.51 -3.05
CA VAL A 19 19.80 17.50 -4.13
C VAL A 19 18.56 16.60 -4.26
N LEU A 20 17.87 16.33 -3.14
CA LEU A 20 16.76 15.40 -3.05
C LEU A 20 15.40 16.09 -2.95
N GLU A 21 15.30 17.40 -3.19
CA GLU A 21 14.09 18.20 -3.10
C GLU A 21 12.90 17.55 -3.82
N TYR A 22 13.11 17.11 -5.06
CA TYR A 22 12.09 16.46 -5.86
C TYR A 22 11.54 15.18 -5.19
N PHE A 23 12.40 14.36 -4.60
CA PHE A 23 11.99 13.14 -3.90
C PHE A 23 11.27 13.42 -2.59
N TYR A 24 11.67 14.47 -1.88
CA TYR A 24 10.99 14.87 -0.66
C TYR A 24 9.61 15.48 -0.92
N ASP A 25 9.46 16.24 -1.98
CA ASP A 25 8.23 16.95 -2.27
C ASP A 25 7.23 16.10 -3.08
N TYR A 26 7.71 15.16 -3.90
CA TYR A 26 6.87 14.31 -4.75
C TYR A 26 6.93 12.82 -4.41
N GLY A 27 7.64 12.40 -3.36
CA GLY A 27 7.79 11.00 -2.98
C GLY A 27 6.44 10.31 -2.68
N TYR A 28 5.43 11.06 -2.23
CA TYR A 28 4.08 10.56 -2.01
C TYR A 28 3.42 10.00 -3.29
N MET A 29 3.84 10.45 -4.48
CA MET A 29 3.34 9.93 -5.76
C MET A 29 3.82 8.51 -6.06
N GLY A 30 4.82 8.01 -5.32
CA GLY A 30 5.32 6.64 -5.47
C GLY A 30 4.23 5.59 -5.24
N VAL A 31 3.32 5.79 -4.28
CA VAL A 31 2.24 4.85 -3.99
C VAL A 31 1.22 4.75 -5.14
N PRO A 32 0.65 5.85 -5.67
CA PRO A 32 -0.18 5.81 -6.86
C PRO A 32 0.48 5.13 -8.05
N MET A 33 1.73 5.47 -8.36
CA MET A 33 2.48 4.86 -9.46
C MET A 33 2.66 3.36 -9.25
N PHE A 34 3.00 2.94 -8.03
CA PHE A 34 3.18 1.54 -7.68
C PHE A 34 1.91 0.72 -7.94
N PHE A 35 0.74 1.16 -7.45
CA PHE A 35 -0.52 0.44 -7.68
C PHE A 35 -0.92 0.42 -9.16
N THR A 36 -0.73 1.51 -9.90
CA THR A 36 -1.05 1.57 -11.33
C THR A 36 -0.15 0.62 -12.14
N ILE A 37 1.16 0.64 -11.91
CA ILE A 37 2.11 -0.26 -12.57
C ILE A 37 1.81 -1.72 -12.20
N SER A 38 1.51 -2.00 -10.92
CA SER A 38 1.12 -3.33 -10.47
C SER A 38 -0.10 -3.84 -11.23
N GLY A 39 -1.15 -3.02 -11.40
CA GLY A 39 -2.33 -3.37 -12.15
C GLY A 39 -2.03 -3.74 -13.61
N TYR A 40 -1.22 -2.94 -14.29
CA TYR A 40 -0.78 -3.23 -15.67
C TYR A 40 -0.01 -4.54 -15.76
N VAL A 41 0.99 -4.74 -14.88
CA VAL A 41 1.81 -5.96 -14.85
C VAL A 41 0.97 -7.21 -14.57
N PHE A 42 -0.01 -7.10 -13.66
CA PHE A 42 -0.92 -8.21 -13.36
C PHE A 42 -1.80 -8.56 -14.56
N ALA A 43 -2.36 -7.57 -15.23
CA ALA A 43 -3.13 -7.79 -16.46
C ALA A 43 -2.24 -8.49 -17.51
N TYR A 44 -1.05 -7.98 -17.76
CA TYR A 44 -0.10 -8.55 -18.71
C TYR A 44 0.26 -10.01 -18.38
N VAL A 45 0.53 -10.32 -17.11
CA VAL A 45 0.97 -11.66 -16.70
C VAL A 45 -0.19 -12.66 -16.64
N TYR A 46 -1.40 -12.25 -16.22
CA TYR A 46 -2.47 -13.19 -15.91
C TYR A 46 -3.60 -13.22 -16.93
N LEU A 47 -3.90 -12.11 -17.63
CA LEU A 47 -4.97 -12.08 -18.62
C LEU A 47 -4.51 -12.61 -19.98
N ASN A 48 -3.21 -12.57 -20.30
CA ASN A 48 -2.66 -13.17 -21.53
C ASN A 48 -2.48 -14.69 -21.44
N LYS A 49 -2.63 -15.29 -20.27
CA LYS A 49 -2.46 -16.75 -20.13
C LYS A 49 -3.68 -17.49 -20.65
N LYS A 50 -3.45 -18.50 -21.52
CA LYS A 50 -4.49 -19.42 -21.98
C LYS A 50 -4.94 -20.42 -20.90
N GLU A 51 -4.06 -20.73 -19.95
CA GLU A 51 -4.32 -21.66 -18.86
C GLU A 51 -4.86 -20.96 -17.62
N LYS A 52 -5.81 -21.61 -16.92
CA LYS A 52 -6.33 -21.10 -15.66
C LYS A 52 -5.23 -21.10 -14.59
N THR A 53 -4.92 -19.94 -14.04
CA THR A 53 -3.99 -19.83 -12.94
C THR A 53 -4.61 -20.43 -11.69
N SER A 54 -3.92 -21.40 -11.07
CA SER A 54 -4.32 -21.93 -9.76
C SER A 54 -4.24 -20.82 -8.69
N GLY A 55 -5.30 -20.65 -7.89
CA GLY A 55 -5.32 -19.68 -6.80
C GLY A 55 -4.18 -19.89 -5.81
N ARG A 56 -3.90 -21.17 -5.46
CA ARG A 56 -2.78 -21.50 -4.57
C ARG A 56 -1.45 -21.00 -5.14
N GLN A 57 -1.16 -21.25 -6.41
CA GLN A 57 0.08 -20.82 -7.04
C GLN A 57 0.16 -19.30 -7.16
N PHE A 58 -0.96 -18.64 -7.43
CA PHE A 58 -1.05 -17.19 -7.49
C PHE A 58 -0.60 -16.57 -6.14
N PHE A 59 -1.23 -16.99 -5.03
CA PHE A 59 -0.91 -16.43 -3.71
C PHE A 59 0.48 -16.82 -3.21
N ILE A 60 0.93 -18.05 -3.44
CA ILE A 60 2.29 -18.48 -3.09
C ILE A 60 3.34 -17.61 -3.79
N ASN A 61 3.19 -17.37 -5.09
CA ASN A 61 4.14 -16.56 -5.85
C ASN A 61 4.20 -15.10 -5.35
N ARG A 62 3.07 -14.54 -4.92
CA ARG A 62 3.01 -13.18 -4.38
C ARG A 62 3.61 -13.11 -2.98
N PHE A 63 3.24 -14.04 -2.12
CA PHE A 63 3.78 -14.12 -0.78
C PHE A 63 5.29 -14.33 -0.78
N ALA A 64 5.80 -15.26 -1.59
CA ALA A 64 7.23 -15.51 -1.72
C ALA A 64 8.03 -14.29 -2.21
N ARG A 65 7.39 -13.38 -2.94
CA ARG A 65 8.02 -12.13 -3.41
C ARG A 65 8.05 -11.05 -2.33
N LEU A 66 6.99 -10.91 -1.56
CA LEU A 66 6.81 -9.78 -0.62
C LEU A 66 7.36 -10.11 0.78
N TYR A 67 7.09 -11.34 1.25
CA TYR A 67 7.30 -11.71 2.64
C TYR A 67 8.76 -11.73 3.10
N PRO A 68 9.74 -12.24 2.34
CA PRO A 68 11.11 -12.34 2.83
C PRO A 68 11.70 -10.98 3.19
N LEU A 69 11.54 -9.98 2.34
CA LEU A 69 12.04 -8.63 2.60
C LEU A 69 11.29 -7.98 3.76
N HIS A 70 9.96 -8.10 3.78
CA HIS A 70 9.14 -7.58 4.86
C HIS A 70 9.52 -8.17 6.21
N PHE A 71 9.60 -9.50 6.30
CA PHE A 71 9.95 -10.20 7.54
C PHE A 71 11.34 -9.78 8.05
N THR A 72 12.32 -9.71 7.15
CA THR A 72 13.68 -9.27 7.51
C THR A 72 13.68 -7.84 8.05
N THR A 73 13.01 -6.92 7.38
CA THR A 73 12.94 -5.51 7.83
C THR A 73 12.15 -5.38 9.13
N LEU A 74 11.07 -6.13 9.31
CA LEU A 74 10.31 -6.16 10.57
C LEU A 74 11.18 -6.61 11.74
N ILE A 75 11.95 -7.69 11.58
CA ILE A 75 12.86 -8.17 12.62
C ILE A 75 13.94 -7.13 12.95
N ILE A 76 14.57 -6.54 11.93
CA ILE A 76 15.59 -5.50 12.13
C ILE A 76 15.01 -4.32 12.92
N VAL A 77 13.85 -3.80 12.49
CA VAL A 77 13.21 -2.67 13.19
C VAL A 77 12.82 -3.04 14.60
N THR A 78 12.31 -4.26 14.83
CA THR A 78 11.98 -4.74 16.19
C THR A 78 13.21 -4.78 17.09
N LEU A 79 14.33 -5.32 16.61
CA LEU A 79 15.57 -5.33 17.38
C LEU A 79 16.08 -3.93 17.70
N LEU A 80 16.01 -2.99 16.75
CA LEU A 80 16.37 -1.60 16.96
C LEU A 80 15.46 -0.93 18.00
N GLN A 81 14.14 -1.17 17.95
CA GLN A 81 13.18 -0.62 18.91
C GLN A 81 13.40 -1.18 20.33
N ILE A 82 13.63 -2.50 20.47
CA ILE A 82 13.94 -3.12 21.77
C ILE A 82 15.25 -2.54 22.33
N THR A 83 16.27 -2.38 21.48
CA THR A 83 17.54 -1.81 21.90
C THR A 83 17.36 -0.36 22.34
N SER A 84 16.67 0.45 21.55
CA SER A 84 16.39 1.84 21.90
C SER A 84 15.63 1.93 23.23
N TYR A 85 14.58 1.13 23.40
CA TYR A 85 13.78 1.13 24.62
C TYR A 85 14.63 0.83 25.89
N LYS A 86 15.61 -0.08 25.78
CA LYS A 86 16.53 -0.39 26.88
C LYS A 86 17.45 0.78 27.29
N PHE A 87 17.75 1.70 26.35
CA PHE A 87 18.66 2.82 26.64
C PHE A 87 17.92 4.13 26.93
N THR A 88 16.69 4.30 26.42
CA THR A 88 15.96 5.57 26.46
C THR A 88 14.60 5.48 27.16
N ASP A 89 14.18 4.29 27.60
CA ASP A 89 12.86 4.00 28.16
C ASP A 89 11.70 4.43 27.23
N SER A 90 11.98 4.55 25.94
CA SER A 90 10.98 4.97 24.94
C SER A 90 11.23 4.33 23.57
N PHE A 91 10.14 4.10 22.83
CA PHE A 91 10.24 3.75 21.42
C PHE A 91 10.58 4.98 20.59
N GLN A 92 11.34 4.78 19.51
CA GLN A 92 11.72 5.87 18.61
C GLN A 92 10.77 5.92 17.40
N ILE A 93 10.54 7.10 16.87
CA ILE A 93 9.74 7.41 15.69
C ILE A 93 8.23 7.13 15.92
N TYR A 94 7.86 5.91 16.30
CA TYR A 94 6.47 5.51 16.51
C TYR A 94 6.28 4.96 17.92
N PHE A 95 5.11 5.26 18.52
CA PHE A 95 4.83 4.89 19.92
C PHE A 95 4.25 3.47 20.06
N PHE A 96 3.60 2.96 19.04
CA PHE A 96 2.88 1.67 19.06
C PHE A 96 3.76 0.50 18.61
N ASN A 97 4.99 0.39 19.12
CA ASN A 97 5.91 -0.72 18.79
C ASN A 97 5.78 -1.88 19.78
N ASP A 98 4.55 -2.23 20.14
CA ASP A 98 4.21 -3.34 21.06
C ASP A 98 3.99 -4.68 20.33
N ILE A 99 3.74 -5.74 21.12
CA ILE A 99 3.57 -7.10 20.61
C ILE A 99 2.33 -7.24 19.73
N TYR A 100 1.25 -6.50 20.01
CA TYR A 100 0.03 -6.53 19.22
C TYR A 100 0.29 -5.99 17.80
N HIS A 101 0.91 -4.81 17.69
CA HIS A 101 1.25 -4.22 16.41
C HIS A 101 2.32 -5.02 15.66
N PHE A 102 3.24 -5.69 16.36
CA PHE A 102 4.16 -6.63 15.73
C PHE A 102 3.43 -7.75 14.97
N PHE A 103 2.41 -8.35 15.59
CA PHE A 103 1.62 -9.39 14.91
C PHE A 103 0.78 -8.83 13.74
N LEU A 104 0.26 -7.62 13.85
CA LEU A 104 -0.42 -6.98 12.71
C LEU A 104 0.53 -6.83 11.50
N HIS A 105 1.77 -6.42 11.74
CA HIS A 105 2.78 -6.36 10.68
C HIS A 105 3.16 -7.75 10.17
N LEU A 106 3.38 -8.71 11.07
CA LEU A 106 3.78 -10.07 10.70
C LEU A 106 2.83 -10.72 9.70
N PHE A 107 1.53 -10.46 9.82
CA PHE A 107 0.48 -11.03 8.97
C PHE A 107 0.00 -10.12 7.84
N PHE A 108 0.64 -8.99 7.59
CA PHE A 108 0.21 -8.00 6.60
C PHE A 108 -1.21 -7.43 6.82
N ILE A 109 -1.64 -7.30 8.06
CA ILE A 109 -2.96 -6.76 8.41
C ILE A 109 -2.88 -5.38 9.08
N ASN A 110 -1.69 -4.82 9.16
CA ASN A 110 -1.46 -3.50 9.74
C ASN A 110 -2.18 -2.36 8.99
N GLY A 111 -2.43 -2.46 7.69
CA GLY A 111 -3.22 -1.48 6.91
C GLY A 111 -4.73 -1.74 6.91
N TRP A 112 -5.25 -2.66 7.73
CA TRP A 112 -6.67 -3.08 7.71
C TRP A 112 -7.55 -2.39 8.76
N GLY A 113 -7.06 -1.30 9.35
CA GLY A 113 -7.81 -0.53 10.34
C GLY A 113 -7.78 -1.09 11.76
N PHE A 114 -6.93 -2.08 12.04
CA PHE A 114 -6.77 -2.67 13.38
C PHE A 114 -5.69 -1.98 14.22
N GLN A 115 -4.96 -1.02 13.64
CA GLN A 115 -3.92 -0.28 14.36
C GLN A 115 -4.52 0.85 15.19
N ASP A 116 -3.98 1.05 16.38
CA ASP A 116 -4.25 2.22 17.23
C ASP A 116 -3.41 3.44 16.79
N GLY A 117 -2.39 3.21 15.97
CA GLY A 117 -1.53 4.23 15.41
C GLY A 117 -0.37 3.66 14.59
N THR A 118 0.55 4.52 14.19
CA THR A 118 1.72 4.13 13.39
C THR A 118 2.73 3.32 14.21
N SER A 119 3.27 2.25 13.61
CA SER A 119 4.15 1.30 14.29
C SER A 119 5.21 0.74 13.35
N PHE A 120 6.30 0.26 13.90
CA PHE A 120 7.42 -0.43 13.22
C PHE A 120 7.79 0.16 11.85
N ASN A 121 7.61 -0.62 10.79
CA ASN A 121 7.88 -0.23 9.42
C ASN A 121 6.57 0.27 8.76
N GLN A 122 6.18 1.49 9.08
CA GLN A 122 4.90 2.07 8.64
C GLN A 122 4.64 1.98 7.12
N PRO A 123 5.59 2.20 6.20
CA PRO A 123 5.33 2.07 4.75
C PRO A 123 4.73 0.73 4.30
N ILE A 124 4.80 -0.30 5.12
CA ILE A 124 4.23 -1.64 4.84
C ILE A 124 2.68 -1.62 4.78
N TRP A 125 2.01 -0.59 5.27
CA TRP A 125 0.56 -0.47 5.09
C TRP A 125 0.13 -0.59 3.62
N THR A 126 0.95 -0.14 2.68
CA THR A 126 0.68 -0.26 1.24
C THR A 126 0.69 -1.72 0.79
N VAL A 127 1.66 -2.51 1.27
CA VAL A 127 1.75 -3.95 0.98
C VAL A 127 0.58 -4.71 1.62
N SER A 128 0.15 -4.31 2.80
CA SER A 128 -1.02 -4.85 3.48
C SER A 128 -2.31 -4.66 2.64
N LEU A 129 -2.54 -3.48 2.07
CA LEU A 129 -3.65 -3.24 1.14
C LEU A 129 -3.45 -3.93 -0.21
N GLU A 130 -2.21 -4.07 -0.66
CA GLU A 130 -1.89 -4.79 -1.89
C GLU A 130 -2.36 -6.26 -1.84
N VAL A 131 -2.25 -6.92 -0.69
CA VAL A 131 -2.76 -8.28 -0.48
C VAL A 131 -4.26 -8.36 -0.76
N ILE A 132 -5.06 -7.39 -0.27
CA ILE A 132 -6.50 -7.33 -0.54
C ILE A 132 -6.76 -7.07 -2.04
N VAL A 133 -6.05 -6.12 -2.63
CA VAL A 133 -6.20 -5.79 -4.06
C VAL A 133 -5.85 -6.99 -4.94
N TYR A 134 -4.86 -7.80 -4.56
CA TYR A 134 -4.53 -9.04 -5.25
C TYR A 134 -5.64 -10.09 -5.15
N ALA A 135 -6.27 -10.22 -3.99
CA ALA A 135 -7.44 -11.10 -3.82
C ALA A 135 -8.61 -10.63 -4.70
N LEU A 136 -8.90 -9.33 -4.70
CA LEU A 136 -9.92 -8.74 -5.58
C LEU A 136 -9.61 -8.99 -7.05
N PHE A 137 -8.37 -8.78 -7.48
CA PHE A 137 -7.95 -9.07 -8.84
C PHE A 137 -8.18 -10.53 -9.21
N PHE A 138 -7.75 -11.47 -8.36
CA PHE A 138 -7.93 -12.90 -8.61
C PHE A 138 -9.41 -13.27 -8.81
N ILE A 139 -10.30 -12.72 -7.98
CA ILE A 139 -11.75 -12.92 -8.10
C ILE A 139 -12.29 -12.32 -9.41
N THR A 140 -11.72 -11.20 -9.87
CA THR A 140 -12.20 -10.50 -11.08
C THR A 140 -11.63 -11.04 -12.38
N ILE A 141 -10.58 -11.89 -12.38
CA ILE A 141 -10.00 -12.49 -13.59
C ILE A 141 -11.04 -13.08 -14.54
N PRO A 142 -12.01 -13.93 -14.10
CA PRO A 142 -13.02 -14.50 -15.00
C PRO A 142 -13.88 -13.45 -15.69
N TYR A 143 -14.21 -12.38 -14.98
CA TYR A 143 -15.02 -11.26 -15.50
C TYR A 143 -14.22 -10.39 -16.47
N LEU A 144 -12.94 -10.14 -16.15
CA LEU A 144 -12.01 -9.43 -17.03
C LEU A 144 -11.82 -10.18 -18.34
N ASN A 145 -11.64 -11.49 -18.28
CA ASN A 145 -11.50 -12.33 -19.49
C ASN A 145 -12.79 -12.39 -20.33
N LYS A 146 -13.97 -12.34 -19.69
CA LYS A 146 -15.26 -12.42 -20.38
C LYS A 146 -15.72 -11.09 -20.96
N PHE A 147 -15.58 -10.00 -20.22
CA PHE A 147 -16.15 -8.69 -20.54
C PHE A 147 -15.11 -7.62 -20.89
N GLY A 148 -13.83 -7.88 -20.61
CA GLY A 148 -12.71 -6.98 -20.93
C GLY A 148 -12.90 -5.58 -20.34
N ILE A 149 -12.64 -4.58 -21.16
CA ILE A 149 -12.69 -3.16 -20.79
C ILE A 149 -14.06 -2.72 -20.24
N LYS A 150 -15.16 -3.33 -20.70
CA LYS A 150 -16.51 -3.01 -20.23
C LYS A 150 -16.68 -3.28 -18.72
N PHE A 151 -16.10 -4.41 -18.25
CA PHE A 151 -16.12 -4.73 -16.82
C PHE A 151 -15.32 -3.72 -16.01
N ILE A 152 -14.16 -3.28 -16.53
CA ILE A 152 -13.33 -2.29 -15.83
C ILE A 152 -14.07 -0.95 -15.69
N ILE A 153 -14.73 -0.50 -16.76
CA ILE A 153 -15.50 0.76 -16.72
C ILE A 153 -16.61 0.67 -15.68
N ILE A 154 -17.37 -0.43 -15.64
CA ILE A 154 -18.44 -0.64 -14.66
C ILE A 154 -17.87 -0.67 -13.24
N LEU A 155 -16.79 -1.42 -13.02
CA LEU A 155 -16.14 -1.50 -11.72
C LEU A 155 -15.61 -0.14 -11.27
N TYR A 156 -14.97 0.61 -12.17
CA TYR A 156 -14.44 1.93 -11.86
C TYR A 156 -15.55 2.93 -11.50
N LEU A 157 -16.67 2.90 -12.23
CA LEU A 157 -17.84 3.71 -11.89
C LEU A 157 -18.43 3.33 -10.52
N ALA A 158 -18.49 2.05 -10.19
CA ALA A 158 -18.92 1.59 -8.87
C ALA A 158 -17.98 2.10 -7.75
N LEU A 159 -16.67 2.03 -7.95
CA LEU A 159 -15.68 2.57 -7.00
C LEU A 159 -15.79 4.11 -6.84
N LEU A 160 -16.11 4.84 -7.91
CA LEU A 160 -16.37 6.28 -7.84
C LEU A 160 -17.66 6.63 -7.09
N LEU A 161 -18.69 5.78 -7.19
CA LEU A 161 -19.94 5.97 -6.44
C LEU A 161 -19.73 5.78 -4.93
N ILE A 162 -18.89 4.82 -4.54
CA ILE A 162 -18.48 4.62 -3.14
C ILE A 162 -17.77 5.87 -2.61
N ASP A 163 -16.92 6.49 -3.40
CA ASP A 163 -16.17 7.71 -3.03
C ASP A 163 -17.10 8.93 -2.81
N LYS A 164 -18.16 9.03 -3.63
CA LYS A 164 -19.15 10.13 -3.57
C LYS A 164 -20.18 10.00 -2.45
N SER A 165 -20.22 8.89 -1.72
CA SER A 165 -21.21 8.65 -0.65
C SER A 165 -21.09 9.58 0.58
N GLY A 166 -20.31 10.67 0.45
CA GLY A 166 -20.41 11.87 1.29
C GLY A 166 -19.75 11.78 2.66
N ILE A 167 -19.11 10.69 2.97
CA ILE A 167 -18.35 10.57 4.20
C ILE A 167 -16.94 11.05 3.90
N GLN A 168 -16.65 12.30 4.25
CA GLN A 168 -15.26 12.78 4.37
C GLN A 168 -14.61 11.96 5.48
N ARG A 169 -14.01 10.83 5.10
CA ARG A 169 -13.27 9.96 6.02
C ARG A 169 -11.83 10.41 6.01
N GLU A 170 -11.25 10.53 7.18
CA GLU A 170 -9.84 10.78 7.34
C GLU A 170 -9.04 9.65 6.68
N TRP A 171 -7.79 9.91 6.33
CA TRP A 171 -6.88 8.96 5.68
C TRP A 171 -6.64 7.65 6.46
N THR A 172 -7.17 7.55 7.67
CA THR A 172 -7.10 6.39 8.55
C THR A 172 -8.13 5.31 8.24
N ASP A 173 -9.18 5.62 7.46
CA ASP A 173 -10.22 4.67 7.15
C ASP A 173 -9.80 3.70 6.04
N ILE A 174 -9.72 2.43 6.38
CA ILE A 174 -9.35 1.34 5.46
C ILE A 174 -10.19 1.35 4.17
N GLU A 175 -11.48 1.65 4.27
CA GLU A 175 -12.37 1.65 3.10
C GLU A 175 -11.95 2.71 2.08
N SER A 176 -11.60 3.91 2.52
CA SER A 176 -11.14 5.00 1.66
C SER A 176 -9.79 4.69 1.02
N LEU A 177 -8.84 4.18 1.82
CA LEU A 177 -7.51 3.78 1.35
C LEU A 177 -7.60 2.62 0.36
N LEU A 178 -8.38 1.59 0.68
CA LEU A 178 -8.58 0.42 -0.19
C LEU A 178 -9.26 0.82 -1.50
N ASN A 179 -10.30 1.67 -1.45
CA ASN A 179 -10.98 2.19 -2.63
C ASN A 179 -10.00 2.94 -3.54
N SER A 180 -9.16 3.81 -2.97
CA SER A 180 -8.14 4.55 -3.71
C SER A 180 -7.09 3.62 -4.34
N CYS A 181 -6.57 2.65 -3.60
CA CYS A 181 -5.62 1.66 -4.10
C CYS A 181 -6.24 0.78 -5.21
N ALA A 182 -7.50 0.36 -5.04
CA ALA A 182 -8.21 -0.41 -6.05
C ALA A 182 -8.43 0.41 -7.35
N LYS A 183 -8.86 1.67 -7.25
CA LYS A 183 -8.99 2.55 -8.42
C LYS A 183 -7.68 2.68 -9.20
N LEU A 184 -6.57 2.91 -8.51
CA LEU A 184 -5.25 3.03 -9.12
C LEU A 184 -4.82 1.72 -9.79
N PHE A 185 -5.01 0.59 -9.12
CA PHE A 185 -4.68 -0.73 -9.65
C PHE A 185 -5.51 -1.06 -10.91
N TYR A 186 -6.83 -0.86 -10.87
CA TYR A 186 -7.70 -1.09 -12.03
C TYR A 186 -7.50 -0.06 -13.13
N SER A 187 -6.99 1.14 -12.85
CA SER A 187 -6.52 2.08 -13.88
C SER A 187 -5.33 1.49 -14.67
N GLY A 188 -4.40 0.82 -14.00
CA GLY A 188 -3.32 0.08 -14.66
C GLY A 188 -3.82 -1.05 -15.55
N ILE A 189 -4.84 -1.81 -15.12
CA ILE A 189 -5.49 -2.83 -15.95
C ILE A 189 -6.20 -2.19 -17.16
N PHE A 190 -6.83 -1.03 -16.96
CA PHE A 190 -7.46 -0.29 -18.05
C PHE A 190 -6.44 0.09 -19.14
N VAL A 191 -5.27 0.60 -18.74
CA VAL A 191 -4.18 0.92 -19.68
C VAL A 191 -3.70 -0.31 -20.46
N PHE A 192 -3.72 -1.50 -19.86
CA PHE A 192 -3.38 -2.74 -20.56
C PHE A 192 -4.35 -3.09 -21.71
N TYR A 193 -5.62 -2.68 -21.63
CA TYR A 193 -6.63 -2.93 -22.67
C TYR A 193 -6.67 -1.87 -23.78
N LEU A 194 -5.95 -0.75 -23.64
CA LEU A 194 -5.80 0.27 -24.67
C LEU A 194 -4.73 -0.10 -25.68
#